data_e6eaffdf562c7f67c9064a29b4a88307
#
_entry.id   e6eaffdf562c7f67c9064a29b4a88307
#
_cell.length_a   1.000
_cell.length_b   1.000
_cell.length_c   1.000
_cell.angle_alpha   90.00
_cell.angle_beta   90.00
_cell.angle_gamma   90.00
#
_symmetry.space_group_name_H-M   'P 1'
#
loop_
_entity.id
_entity.type
_entity.pdbx_description
1 polymer ?
#
loop_
_entity_poly.entity_id
_entity_poly.type
_entity_poly.pdbx_seq_one_letter_code
_entity_poly.pdbx_strand_id
1 'polypeptide(L)'
;MRAGIVVEVTPEDRVRLERIVRDRNTPQKHSARARVILATAEDCGTLEIVRRSGLSKPVVWRWQERFMREGVDGLLRDKTRPPGKRPLPGETVRRVVNLTLAAPPGETTHWTGRALAAAAGVSLRSVQRIWAAHGLTPHRVQTFKLSTDPRFLEKFTDVVGLYVDPPAHAVVLSVDEKSQIQALDRTQPGLPMKKGRAGTMTHDYKRHGTTTLFAALNVLDGTVIGRCMQRHRHKEFIRFLNAIERAVPAGKLIHAIADNYAAHKHPKVRAWLARHPRWTFHFTPTSCSWLNAVENFFATLTKRRLKRGVFCSIVDLQAAINRYLAEHNHKPKPFVWKADPKRVLAAIERGKQALESIH
;
A
#
# COMPACT_ATOMS: atom_id res chain seq x y z
N MET A 1 -5.79 -12.93 60.10
CA MET A 1 -6.86 -13.36 59.20
C MET A 1 -7.91 -12.27 59.08
N ARG A 2 -8.59 -12.12 57.93
CA ARG A 2 -9.80 -11.30 57.86
C ARG A 2 -10.85 -11.99 58.74
N ALA A 3 -11.42 -11.31 59.69
CA ALA A 3 -12.41 -11.90 60.58
C ALA A 3 -13.54 -12.56 59.75
N GLY A 4 -13.86 -13.83 60.01
CA GLY A 4 -14.96 -14.56 59.36
C GLY A 4 -14.61 -15.38 58.12
N ILE A 5 -13.34 -15.50 57.71
CA ILE A 5 -12.95 -16.42 56.65
C ILE A 5 -12.28 -17.65 57.24
N VAL A 6 -12.98 -18.77 57.23
CA VAL A 6 -12.45 -20.10 57.52
C VAL A 6 -12.33 -20.85 56.22
N VAL A 7 -11.11 -21.28 55.87
CA VAL A 7 -10.84 -22.04 54.65
C VAL A 7 -10.66 -23.51 55.05
N GLU A 8 -11.68 -24.30 54.81
CA GLU A 8 -11.62 -25.75 55.03
C GLU A 8 -10.95 -26.42 53.84
N VAL A 9 -9.92 -27.20 54.08
CA VAL A 9 -9.19 -27.95 53.09
C VAL A 9 -9.36 -29.44 53.38
N THR A 10 -10.05 -30.16 52.48
CA THR A 10 -10.20 -31.59 52.61
C THR A 10 -8.86 -32.33 52.47
N PRO A 11 -8.69 -33.54 53.00
CA PRO A 11 -7.50 -34.35 52.81
C PRO A 11 -7.13 -34.52 51.31
N GLU A 12 -8.13 -34.73 50.46
CA GLU A 12 -7.97 -34.87 49.00
C GLU A 12 -7.47 -33.56 48.35
N ASP A 13 -8.06 -32.44 48.71
CA ASP A 13 -7.62 -31.14 48.23
C ASP A 13 -6.19 -30.79 48.68
N ARG A 14 -5.85 -31.16 49.94
CA ARG A 14 -4.48 -31.00 50.44
C ARG A 14 -3.46 -31.73 49.57
N VAL A 15 -3.72 -33.00 49.26
CA VAL A 15 -2.86 -33.81 48.39
C VAL A 15 -2.71 -33.17 47.01
N ARG A 16 -3.83 -32.70 46.41
CA ARG A 16 -3.81 -32.00 45.11
C ARG A 16 -3.01 -30.69 45.18
N LEU A 17 -3.18 -29.90 46.18
CA LEU A 17 -2.45 -28.62 46.37
C LEU A 17 -0.96 -28.85 46.56
N GLU A 18 -0.56 -29.85 47.37
CA GLU A 18 0.85 -30.20 47.57
C GLU A 18 1.50 -30.70 46.26
N ARG A 19 0.75 -31.50 45.45
CA ARG A 19 1.21 -31.94 44.16
C ARG A 19 1.48 -30.75 43.23
N ILE A 20 0.57 -29.75 43.17
CA ILE A 20 0.71 -28.52 42.39
C ILE A 20 1.98 -27.74 42.81
N VAL A 21 2.29 -27.71 44.10
CA VAL A 21 3.46 -27.00 44.61
C VAL A 21 4.77 -27.75 44.34
N ARG A 22 4.78 -29.09 44.37
CA ARG A 22 5.95 -29.95 44.14
C ARG A 22 6.31 -30.14 42.68
N ASP A 23 5.34 -30.07 41.75
CA ASP A 23 5.54 -30.27 40.35
C ASP A 23 6.27 -29.08 39.72
N ARG A 24 7.49 -29.33 39.23
CA ARG A 24 8.32 -28.32 38.61
C ARG A 24 7.75 -27.75 37.26
N ASN A 25 6.87 -28.50 36.62
CA ASN A 25 6.23 -28.08 35.37
C ASN A 25 4.97 -27.22 35.64
N THR A 26 4.52 -27.11 36.89
CA THR A 26 3.37 -26.26 37.23
C THR A 26 3.73 -24.79 37.08
N PRO A 27 2.91 -23.98 36.35
CA PRO A 27 3.13 -22.55 36.22
C PRO A 27 3.24 -21.89 37.61
N GLN A 28 4.24 -21.01 37.78
CA GLN A 28 4.52 -20.37 39.06
C GLN A 28 3.29 -19.69 39.69
N LYS A 29 2.41 -19.12 38.89
CA LYS A 29 1.16 -18.51 39.34
C LYS A 29 0.23 -19.52 40.02
N HIS A 30 0.14 -20.74 39.58
CA HIS A 30 -0.68 -21.80 40.18
C HIS A 30 -0.04 -22.31 41.45
N SER A 31 1.27 -22.52 41.47
CA SER A 31 2.03 -22.90 42.66
C SER A 31 1.92 -21.83 43.76
N ALA A 32 2.01 -20.53 43.42
CA ALA A 32 1.82 -19.45 44.39
C ALA A 32 0.41 -19.42 44.98
N ARG A 33 -0.63 -19.69 44.15
CA ARG A 33 -2.05 -19.77 44.60
C ARG A 33 -2.27 -20.96 45.53
N ALA A 34 -1.70 -22.11 45.22
CA ALA A 34 -1.76 -23.31 46.04
C ALA A 34 -1.08 -23.08 47.40
N ARG A 35 0.07 -22.43 47.44
CA ARG A 35 0.78 -22.03 48.67
C ARG A 35 -0.09 -21.14 49.56
N VAL A 36 -0.89 -20.21 48.98
CA VAL A 36 -1.82 -19.38 49.75
C VAL A 36 -2.79 -20.25 50.54
N ILE A 37 -3.39 -21.28 49.94
CA ILE A 37 -4.39 -22.12 50.56
C ILE A 37 -3.76 -23.05 51.57
N LEU A 38 -2.62 -23.67 51.27
CA LEU A 38 -1.90 -24.53 52.21
C LEU A 38 -1.48 -23.76 53.46
N ALA A 39 -0.87 -22.56 53.30
CA ALA A 39 -0.49 -21.72 54.44
C ALA A 39 -1.71 -21.20 55.23
N THR A 40 -2.86 -21.01 54.56
CA THR A 40 -4.10 -20.67 55.26
C THR A 40 -4.63 -21.86 56.09
N ALA A 41 -4.55 -23.08 55.57
CA ALA A 41 -4.93 -24.30 56.29
C ALA A 41 -3.98 -24.67 57.43
N GLU A 42 -2.79 -24.06 57.47
CA GLU A 42 -1.83 -24.12 58.61
C GLU A 42 -2.03 -23.00 59.61
N ASP A 43 -3.15 -22.28 59.59
CA ASP A 43 -3.49 -21.16 60.42
C ASP A 43 -2.45 -20.01 60.43
N CYS A 44 -1.68 -19.89 59.35
CA CYS A 44 -0.71 -18.80 59.23
C CYS A 44 -1.40 -17.43 59.15
N GLY A 45 -0.82 -16.43 59.83
CA GLY A 45 -1.28 -15.04 59.70
C GLY A 45 -1.12 -14.49 58.31
N THR A 46 -1.96 -13.53 57.88
CA THR A 46 -1.98 -12.97 56.52
C THR A 46 -0.60 -12.47 56.05
N LEU A 47 0.19 -11.88 56.92
CA LEU A 47 1.54 -11.40 56.53
C LEU A 47 2.51 -12.56 56.23
N GLU A 48 2.40 -13.67 56.93
CA GLU A 48 3.17 -14.86 56.69
C GLU A 48 2.75 -15.54 55.36
N ILE A 49 1.44 -15.57 55.09
CA ILE A 49 0.94 -16.07 53.81
C ILE A 49 1.47 -15.23 52.63
N VAL A 50 1.49 -13.90 52.77
CA VAL A 50 2.08 -12.97 51.78
C VAL A 50 3.55 -13.29 51.55
N ARG A 51 4.33 -13.51 52.65
CA ARG A 51 5.76 -13.84 52.57
C ARG A 51 6.01 -15.17 51.84
N ARG A 52 5.25 -16.23 52.21
CA ARG A 52 5.41 -17.58 51.63
C ARG A 52 4.93 -17.69 50.21
N SER A 53 3.87 -16.96 49.84
CA SER A 53 3.29 -17.02 48.50
C SER A 53 3.90 -16.04 47.47
N GLY A 54 4.51 -14.96 47.96
CA GLY A 54 4.98 -13.85 47.12
C GLY A 54 3.86 -12.97 46.56
N LEU A 55 2.62 -13.15 47.02
CA LEU A 55 1.45 -12.43 46.53
C LEU A 55 1.04 -11.32 47.47
N SER A 56 0.48 -10.22 46.96
CA SER A 56 0.00 -9.10 47.78
C SER A 56 -1.24 -9.47 48.58
N LYS A 57 -1.45 -8.81 49.73
CA LYS A 57 -2.58 -9.04 50.65
C LYS A 57 -3.96 -9.09 49.97
N PRO A 58 -4.34 -8.16 49.05
CA PRO A 58 -5.62 -8.28 48.34
C PRO A 58 -5.73 -9.51 47.41
N VAL A 59 -4.59 -9.95 46.91
CA VAL A 59 -4.53 -11.14 46.03
C VAL A 59 -4.69 -12.42 46.84
N VAL A 60 -4.08 -12.49 48.04
CA VAL A 60 -4.27 -13.60 48.98
C VAL A 60 -5.75 -13.78 49.31
N TRP A 61 -6.42 -12.71 49.74
CA TRP A 61 -7.85 -12.75 50.05
C TRP A 61 -8.74 -13.22 48.88
N ARG A 62 -8.44 -12.75 47.69
CA ARG A 62 -9.16 -13.15 46.46
C ARG A 62 -9.01 -14.64 46.17
N TRP A 63 -7.83 -15.22 46.40
CA TRP A 63 -7.62 -16.65 46.15
C TRP A 63 -8.21 -17.53 47.23
N GLN A 64 -8.23 -17.08 48.51
CA GLN A 64 -8.97 -17.75 49.58
C GLN A 64 -10.46 -17.78 49.26
N GLU A 65 -11.07 -16.64 48.92
CA GLU A 65 -12.48 -16.57 48.53
C GLU A 65 -12.82 -17.45 47.33
N ARG A 66 -11.91 -17.50 46.35
CA ARG A 66 -12.13 -18.30 45.15
C ARG A 66 -12.01 -19.79 45.42
N PHE A 67 -11.09 -20.20 46.26
CA PHE A 67 -10.98 -21.59 46.71
C PHE A 67 -12.24 -22.04 47.43
N MET A 68 -12.78 -21.24 48.33
CA MET A 68 -14.03 -21.57 49.04
C MET A 68 -15.22 -21.76 48.06
N ARG A 69 -15.25 -21.06 46.94
CA ARG A 69 -16.34 -21.17 45.97
C ARG A 69 -16.14 -22.25 44.90
N GLU A 70 -14.93 -22.46 44.47
CA GLU A 70 -14.63 -23.24 43.29
C GLU A 70 -13.59 -24.35 43.53
N GLY A 71 -13.15 -24.56 44.76
CA GLY A 71 -12.14 -25.55 45.15
C GLY A 71 -10.78 -25.35 44.43
N VAL A 72 -10.01 -26.43 44.34
CA VAL A 72 -8.69 -26.43 43.67
C VAL A 72 -8.78 -26.01 42.23
N ASP A 73 -9.83 -26.40 41.50
CA ASP A 73 -10.00 -26.05 40.07
C ASP A 73 -10.16 -24.55 39.86
N GLY A 74 -10.70 -23.83 40.84
CA GLY A 74 -10.75 -22.37 40.87
C GLY A 74 -9.38 -21.70 40.87
N LEU A 75 -8.37 -22.34 41.48
CA LEU A 75 -6.99 -21.80 41.51
C LEU A 75 -6.27 -21.97 40.18
N LEU A 76 -6.65 -22.96 39.36
CA LEU A 76 -6.00 -23.29 38.10
C LEU A 76 -6.55 -22.48 36.93
N ARG A 77 -7.70 -21.84 37.06
CA ARG A 77 -8.29 -20.97 36.07
C ARG A 77 -8.05 -19.49 36.34
N ASP A 78 -7.63 -18.74 35.29
CA ASP A 78 -7.66 -17.29 35.39
C ASP A 78 -9.09 -16.78 35.11
N LYS A 79 -9.54 -15.71 35.78
CA LYS A 79 -10.79 -15.04 35.37
C LYS A 79 -10.64 -14.56 33.95
N THR A 80 -11.39 -15.15 33.02
CA THR A 80 -11.56 -14.60 31.69
C THR A 80 -12.18 -13.21 31.80
N ARG A 81 -11.65 -12.26 31.01
CA ARG A 81 -12.28 -10.95 30.88
C ARG A 81 -13.74 -11.18 30.48
N PRO A 82 -14.70 -10.46 31.06
CA PRO A 82 -16.08 -10.57 30.58
C PRO A 82 -16.10 -10.35 29.07
N PRO A 83 -16.91 -11.09 28.30
CA PRO A 83 -17.01 -10.94 26.87
C PRO A 83 -17.29 -9.46 26.57
N GLY A 84 -16.52 -8.88 25.63
CA GLY A 84 -16.72 -7.50 25.19
C GLY A 84 -18.14 -7.26 24.66
N LYS A 85 -18.42 -6.06 24.21
CA LYS A 85 -19.72 -5.73 23.58
C LYS A 85 -20.04 -6.77 22.50
N ARG A 86 -21.26 -7.31 22.51
CA ARG A 86 -21.75 -8.26 21.51
C ARG A 86 -21.53 -7.70 20.10
N PRO A 87 -21.21 -8.54 19.11
CA PRO A 87 -21.17 -8.12 17.72
C PRO A 87 -22.51 -7.50 17.30
N LEU A 88 -22.46 -6.54 16.36
CA LEU A 88 -23.68 -5.97 15.80
C LEU A 88 -24.52 -7.07 15.11
N PRO A 89 -25.87 -7.00 15.22
CA PRO A 89 -26.74 -7.92 14.49
C PRO A 89 -26.42 -7.91 13.00
N GLY A 90 -26.52 -9.06 12.34
CA GLY A 90 -26.25 -9.20 10.91
C GLY A 90 -27.13 -8.28 10.04
N GLU A 91 -28.36 -8.02 10.47
CA GLU A 91 -29.26 -7.06 9.82
C GLU A 91 -28.70 -5.63 9.85
N THR A 92 -28.17 -5.19 10.98
CA THR A 92 -27.51 -3.87 11.10
C THR A 92 -26.28 -3.79 10.17
N VAL A 93 -25.49 -4.84 10.06
CA VAL A 93 -24.35 -4.90 9.14
C VAL A 93 -24.84 -4.77 7.70
N ARG A 94 -25.85 -5.57 7.28
CA ARG A 94 -26.44 -5.48 5.94
C ARG A 94 -26.98 -4.09 5.65
N ARG A 95 -27.68 -3.46 6.61
CA ARG A 95 -28.18 -2.09 6.46
C ARG A 95 -27.06 -1.08 6.21
N VAL A 96 -25.95 -1.16 6.95
CA VAL A 96 -24.77 -0.28 6.74
C VAL A 96 -24.17 -0.50 5.34
N VAL A 97 -24.04 -1.75 4.89
CA VAL A 97 -23.53 -2.07 3.55
C VAL A 97 -24.46 -1.51 2.47
N ASN A 98 -25.76 -1.76 2.56
CA ASN A 98 -26.75 -1.29 1.57
C ASN A 98 -26.79 0.25 1.49
N LEU A 99 -26.78 0.94 2.64
CA LEU A 99 -26.69 2.40 2.65
C LEU A 99 -25.38 2.91 2.03
N THR A 100 -24.27 2.21 2.25
CA THR A 100 -22.97 2.59 1.66
C THR A 100 -23.00 2.52 0.13
N LEU A 101 -23.69 1.52 -0.43
CA LEU A 101 -23.81 1.29 -1.88
C LEU A 101 -24.87 2.20 -2.54
N ALA A 102 -25.80 2.74 -1.76
CA ALA A 102 -26.76 3.71 -2.23
C ALA A 102 -26.20 5.14 -2.24
N ALA A 103 -26.76 5.99 -3.09
CA ALA A 103 -26.41 7.41 -3.09
C ALA A 103 -26.71 8.05 -1.72
N PRO A 104 -25.82 8.90 -1.19
CA PRO A 104 -26.10 9.66 0.02
C PRO A 104 -27.21 10.69 -0.22
N PRO A 105 -27.93 11.10 0.82
CA PRO A 105 -28.93 12.16 0.69
C PRO A 105 -28.27 13.52 0.43
N GLY A 106 -28.92 14.37 -0.36
CA GLY A 106 -28.46 15.73 -0.70
C GLY A 106 -27.40 15.74 -1.79
N GLU A 107 -26.62 16.82 -1.86
CA GLU A 107 -25.65 17.11 -2.94
C GLU A 107 -24.28 16.44 -2.75
N THR A 108 -24.15 15.53 -1.78
CA THR A 108 -22.87 14.83 -1.55
C THR A 108 -22.69 13.66 -2.49
N THR A 109 -21.49 13.47 -3.04
CA THR A 109 -21.18 12.43 -4.02
C THR A 109 -20.87 11.07 -3.41
N HIS A 110 -20.58 10.99 -2.12
CA HIS A 110 -20.24 9.76 -1.43
C HIS A 110 -20.49 9.84 0.08
N TRP A 111 -20.71 8.70 0.71
CA TRP A 111 -20.87 8.62 2.14
C TRP A 111 -19.57 8.91 2.89
N THR A 112 -19.63 9.83 3.84
CA THR A 112 -18.60 9.93 4.87
C THR A 112 -18.92 8.96 6.02
N GLY A 113 -17.89 8.47 6.72
CA GLY A 113 -18.13 7.54 7.83
C GLY A 113 -19.01 8.13 8.94
N ARG A 114 -18.95 9.45 9.18
CA ARG A 114 -19.79 10.14 10.18
C ARG A 114 -21.23 10.25 9.74
N ALA A 115 -21.47 10.63 8.49
CA ALA A 115 -22.82 10.74 7.94
C ALA A 115 -23.51 9.37 7.93
N LEU A 116 -22.82 8.32 7.49
CA LEU A 116 -23.35 6.96 7.49
C LEU A 116 -23.60 6.44 8.91
N ALA A 117 -22.73 6.75 9.87
CA ALA A 117 -22.91 6.37 11.27
C ALA A 117 -24.20 6.96 11.84
N ALA A 118 -24.47 8.24 11.56
CA ALA A 118 -25.71 8.91 11.95
C ALA A 118 -26.93 8.28 11.27
N ALA A 119 -26.90 8.06 9.95
CA ALA A 119 -28.00 7.47 9.19
C ALA A 119 -28.30 6.02 9.59
N ALA A 120 -27.29 5.24 9.93
CA ALA A 120 -27.42 3.84 10.32
C ALA A 120 -27.67 3.64 11.82
N GLY A 121 -27.57 4.68 12.66
CA GLY A 121 -27.71 4.58 14.13
C GLY A 121 -26.60 3.75 14.79
N VAL A 122 -25.38 3.78 14.25
CA VAL A 122 -24.23 3.03 14.78
C VAL A 122 -23.03 3.95 15.02
N SER A 123 -22.03 3.47 15.76
CA SER A 123 -20.82 4.28 15.97
C SER A 123 -19.98 4.38 14.68
N LEU A 124 -19.25 5.49 14.51
CA LEU A 124 -18.26 5.66 13.43
C LEU A 124 -17.27 4.48 13.35
N ARG A 125 -16.83 3.99 14.50
CA ARG A 125 -15.90 2.85 14.56
C ARG A 125 -16.52 1.56 14.02
N SER A 126 -17.83 1.38 14.24
CA SER A 126 -18.57 0.24 13.67
C SER A 126 -18.65 0.34 12.16
N VAL A 127 -18.96 1.52 11.60
CA VAL A 127 -18.94 1.75 10.15
C VAL A 127 -17.58 1.43 9.56
N GLN A 128 -16.50 1.96 10.14
CA GLN A 128 -15.13 1.71 9.66
C GLN A 128 -14.76 0.23 9.67
N ARG A 129 -15.17 -0.53 10.71
CA ARG A 129 -14.92 -1.98 10.76
C ARG A 129 -15.73 -2.74 9.71
N ILE A 130 -16.99 -2.36 9.49
CA ILE A 130 -17.84 -2.96 8.45
C ILE A 130 -17.26 -2.67 7.07
N TRP A 131 -16.87 -1.42 6.80
CA TRP A 131 -16.23 -1.07 5.54
C TRP A 131 -14.96 -1.88 5.29
N ALA A 132 -14.09 -1.99 6.30
CA ALA A 132 -12.86 -2.78 6.18
C ALA A 132 -13.15 -4.27 5.92
N ALA A 133 -14.14 -4.86 6.62
CA ALA A 133 -14.53 -6.26 6.46
C ALA A 133 -15.14 -6.56 5.08
N HIS A 134 -15.83 -5.59 4.47
CA HIS A 134 -16.46 -5.72 3.14
C HIS A 134 -15.66 -5.07 2.01
N GLY A 135 -14.43 -4.57 2.25
CA GLY A 135 -13.61 -3.92 1.24
C GLY A 135 -14.18 -2.60 0.69
N LEU A 136 -15.10 -1.97 1.41
CA LEU A 136 -15.76 -0.74 0.98
C LEU A 136 -14.91 0.49 1.30
N THR A 137 -14.68 1.32 0.29
CA THR A 137 -13.87 2.54 0.40
C THR A 137 -14.56 3.72 -0.32
N PRO A 138 -15.73 4.23 0.15
CA PRO A 138 -16.53 5.23 -0.56
C PRO A 138 -15.76 6.52 -0.90
N HIS A 139 -14.77 6.87 -0.10
CA HIS A 139 -13.91 8.05 -0.29
C HIS A 139 -12.79 7.85 -1.33
N ARG A 140 -12.67 6.66 -1.93
CA ARG A 140 -11.65 6.36 -2.94
C ARG A 140 -12.32 6.04 -4.26
N VAL A 141 -11.98 6.80 -5.27
CA VAL A 141 -12.37 6.54 -6.65
C VAL A 141 -11.14 6.04 -7.39
N GLN A 142 -11.26 4.91 -8.03
CA GLN A 142 -10.27 4.42 -8.99
C GLN A 142 -10.73 4.80 -10.38
N THR A 143 -9.93 5.62 -11.05
CA THR A 143 -10.19 5.96 -12.46
C THR A 143 -9.72 4.82 -13.34
N PHE A 144 -10.55 4.43 -14.29
CA PHE A 144 -10.18 3.50 -15.36
C PHE A 144 -10.73 4.03 -16.68
N LYS A 145 -10.09 3.61 -17.77
CA LYS A 145 -10.59 3.81 -19.12
C LYS A 145 -10.39 2.54 -19.89
N LEU A 146 -11.45 1.97 -20.44
CA LEU A 146 -11.33 0.83 -21.34
C LEU A 146 -10.81 1.30 -22.69
N SER A 147 -9.97 0.47 -23.30
CA SER A 147 -9.49 0.72 -24.64
C SER A 147 -10.60 0.50 -25.65
N THR A 148 -10.76 1.44 -26.57
CA THR A 148 -11.61 1.33 -27.76
C THR A 148 -10.82 0.90 -28.99
N ASP A 149 -9.58 0.46 -28.82
CA ASP A 149 -8.72 0.05 -29.92
C ASP A 149 -9.21 -1.27 -30.52
N PRO A 150 -9.59 -1.33 -31.80
CA PRO A 150 -10.08 -2.56 -32.44
C PRO A 150 -8.99 -3.65 -32.53
N ARG A 151 -7.70 -3.26 -32.53
CA ARG A 151 -6.56 -4.18 -32.52
C ARG A 151 -5.93 -4.31 -31.12
N PHE A 152 -6.77 -4.21 -30.09
CA PHE A 152 -6.28 -4.25 -28.70
C PHE A 152 -5.48 -5.51 -28.39
N LEU A 153 -6.03 -6.68 -28.71
CA LEU A 153 -5.40 -7.98 -28.40
C LEU A 153 -4.06 -8.16 -29.10
N GLU A 154 -4.00 -7.80 -30.39
CA GLU A 154 -2.77 -7.87 -31.19
C GLU A 154 -1.66 -7.02 -30.56
N LYS A 155 -1.94 -5.73 -30.33
CA LYS A 155 -0.97 -4.79 -29.75
C LYS A 155 -0.59 -5.14 -28.31
N PHE A 156 -1.55 -5.62 -27.51
CA PHE A 156 -1.29 -6.08 -26.16
C PHE A 156 -0.33 -7.26 -26.15
N THR A 157 -0.58 -8.27 -26.99
CA THR A 157 0.27 -9.46 -27.08
C THR A 157 1.66 -9.11 -27.60
N ASP A 158 1.76 -8.24 -28.60
CA ASP A 158 3.03 -7.76 -29.16
C ASP A 158 3.89 -7.05 -28.08
N VAL A 159 3.31 -6.07 -27.39
CA VAL A 159 4.04 -5.32 -26.36
C VAL A 159 4.41 -6.19 -25.15
N VAL A 160 3.50 -7.04 -24.67
CA VAL A 160 3.78 -7.93 -23.54
C VAL A 160 4.81 -8.99 -23.92
N GLY A 161 4.76 -9.49 -25.16
CA GLY A 161 5.78 -10.40 -25.70
C GLY A 161 7.19 -9.82 -25.57
N LEU A 162 7.38 -8.57 -25.96
CA LEU A 162 8.67 -7.86 -25.84
C LEU A 162 9.14 -7.69 -24.38
N TYR A 163 8.23 -7.65 -23.40
CA TYR A 163 8.58 -7.57 -21.98
C TYR A 163 8.93 -8.93 -21.38
N VAL A 164 8.30 -10.00 -21.86
CA VAL A 164 8.46 -11.36 -21.31
C VAL A 164 9.62 -12.10 -21.98
N ASP A 165 9.71 -11.98 -23.31
CA ASP A 165 10.71 -12.67 -24.11
C ASP A 165 11.32 -11.70 -25.17
N PRO A 166 12.20 -10.79 -24.75
CA PRO A 166 12.83 -9.81 -25.62
C PRO A 166 13.79 -10.49 -26.60
N PRO A 167 13.85 -10.04 -27.88
CA PRO A 167 14.76 -10.63 -28.88
C PRO A 167 16.23 -10.53 -28.48
N ALA A 168 17.00 -11.61 -28.62
CA ALA A 168 18.38 -11.75 -28.11
C ALA A 168 19.38 -10.71 -28.66
N HIS A 169 19.20 -10.23 -29.89
CA HIS A 169 20.08 -9.26 -30.55
C HIS A 169 19.51 -7.85 -30.65
N ALA A 170 18.49 -7.55 -29.86
CA ALA A 170 17.81 -6.27 -29.87
C ALA A 170 17.90 -5.54 -28.51
N VAL A 171 17.67 -4.24 -28.57
CA VAL A 171 17.38 -3.42 -27.38
C VAL A 171 15.89 -3.09 -27.41
N VAL A 172 15.19 -3.37 -26.32
CA VAL A 172 13.78 -3.03 -26.17
C VAL A 172 13.67 -1.78 -25.31
N LEU A 173 13.17 -0.70 -25.89
CA LEU A 173 13.04 0.61 -25.27
C LEU A 173 11.56 0.95 -25.09
N SER A 174 11.16 1.27 -23.89
CA SER A 174 9.87 1.90 -23.60
C SER A 174 10.06 3.42 -23.65
N VAL A 175 9.42 4.07 -24.61
CA VAL A 175 9.66 5.48 -24.98
C VAL A 175 8.41 6.31 -24.75
N ASP A 176 8.58 7.47 -24.08
CA ASP A 176 7.48 8.41 -23.84
C ASP A 176 8.01 9.79 -23.43
N GLU A 177 7.11 10.76 -23.25
CA GLU A 177 7.44 12.07 -22.73
C GLU A 177 6.58 12.49 -21.53
N LYS A 178 7.25 12.96 -20.49
CA LYS A 178 6.61 13.68 -19.41
C LYS A 178 6.59 15.17 -19.72
N SER A 179 5.46 15.64 -20.23
CA SER A 179 5.27 17.04 -20.59
C SER A 179 4.99 17.94 -19.39
N GLN A 180 5.17 19.25 -19.59
CA GLN A 180 4.77 20.32 -18.65
C GLN A 180 5.28 20.14 -17.19
N ILE A 181 6.50 19.67 -17.03
CA ILE A 181 7.13 19.63 -15.70
C ILE A 181 7.42 21.08 -15.29
N GLN A 182 6.83 21.52 -14.18
CA GLN A 182 6.91 22.92 -13.73
C GLN A 182 8.12 23.17 -12.84
N ALA A 183 8.84 24.24 -13.10
CA ALA A 183 9.83 24.78 -12.16
C ALA A 183 9.09 25.62 -11.10
N LEU A 184 8.85 25.01 -9.93
CA LEU A 184 8.14 25.62 -8.82
C LEU A 184 9.15 26.05 -7.76
N ASP A 185 9.19 27.37 -7.51
CA ASP A 185 9.96 27.98 -6.44
C ASP A 185 9.01 28.32 -5.28
N ARG A 186 9.33 27.88 -4.07
CA ARG A 186 8.51 28.14 -2.89
C ARG A 186 8.82 29.53 -2.33
N THR A 187 7.76 30.29 -2.04
CA THR A 187 7.90 31.66 -1.49
C THR A 187 8.51 31.69 -0.10
N GLN A 188 8.47 30.58 0.63
CA GLN A 188 9.05 30.44 1.96
C GLN A 188 9.72 29.07 2.10
N PRO A 189 10.81 28.96 2.87
CA PRO A 189 11.43 27.67 3.15
C PRO A 189 10.48 26.76 3.93
N GLY A 190 10.53 25.46 3.62
CA GLY A 190 9.78 24.45 4.36
C GLY A 190 10.35 24.23 5.77
N LEU A 191 9.50 23.81 6.69
CA LEU A 191 9.93 23.40 8.01
C LEU A 191 10.30 21.91 8.01
N PRO A 192 11.46 21.54 8.58
CA PRO A 192 11.90 20.16 8.63
C PRO A 192 11.00 19.30 9.50
N MET A 193 10.99 18.00 9.24
CA MET A 193 10.31 17.01 10.07
C MET A 193 10.97 16.92 11.44
N LYS A 194 10.15 16.82 12.50
CA LYS A 194 10.57 16.56 13.89
C LYS A 194 9.79 15.37 14.45
N LYS A 195 10.28 14.78 15.55
CA LYS A 195 9.55 13.69 16.23
C LYS A 195 8.12 14.15 16.61
N GLY A 196 7.11 13.40 16.17
CA GLY A 196 5.69 13.74 16.36
C GLY A 196 5.13 14.85 15.44
N ARG A 197 5.94 15.42 14.51
CA ARG A 197 5.51 16.47 13.59
C ARG A 197 6.04 16.22 12.18
N ALA A 198 5.14 16.16 11.21
CA ALA A 198 5.50 16.05 9.80
C ALA A 198 6.23 17.31 9.31
N GLY A 199 7.09 17.16 8.31
CA GLY A 199 7.63 18.29 7.58
C GLY A 199 6.50 19.06 6.88
N THR A 200 6.59 20.39 6.85
CA THR A 200 5.60 21.25 6.20
C THR A 200 6.24 22.05 5.08
N MET A 201 5.46 22.35 4.05
CA MET A 201 5.84 23.23 2.95
C MET A 201 4.76 24.29 2.75
N THR A 202 5.16 25.50 2.38
CA THR A 202 4.17 26.52 1.98
C THR A 202 3.39 26.06 0.77
N HIS A 203 2.12 26.44 0.68
CA HIS A 203 1.28 26.21 -0.50
C HIS A 203 1.60 27.20 -1.63
N ASP A 204 2.15 28.37 -1.31
CA ASP A 204 2.51 29.40 -2.28
C ASP A 204 3.79 29.06 -3.03
N TYR A 205 3.78 29.38 -4.32
CA TYR A 205 4.92 29.16 -5.21
C TYR A 205 4.93 30.16 -6.37
N LYS A 206 6.14 30.44 -6.87
CA LYS A 206 6.37 31.12 -8.14
C LYS A 206 6.64 30.07 -9.22
N ARG A 207 6.11 30.29 -10.42
CA ARG A 207 6.38 29.45 -11.60
C ARG A 207 7.44 30.11 -12.47
N HIS A 208 8.54 29.40 -12.69
CA HIS A 208 9.65 29.86 -13.56
C HIS A 208 9.59 29.22 -14.96
N GLY A 209 8.49 28.60 -15.32
CA GLY A 209 8.25 27.96 -16.61
C GLY A 209 8.18 26.43 -16.53
N THR A 210 8.19 25.82 -17.69
CA THR A 210 8.03 24.37 -17.84
C THR A 210 9.09 23.75 -18.73
N THR A 211 9.37 22.47 -18.54
CA THR A 211 10.16 21.63 -19.44
C THR A 211 9.46 20.32 -19.71
N THR A 212 9.82 19.66 -20.81
CA THR A 212 9.37 18.28 -21.13
C THR A 212 10.58 17.36 -21.02
N LEU A 213 10.42 16.22 -20.36
CA LEU A 213 11.41 15.16 -20.33
C LEU A 213 10.98 14.05 -21.30
N PHE A 214 11.72 13.85 -22.38
CA PHE A 214 11.68 12.62 -23.17
C PHE A 214 12.54 11.58 -22.49
N ALA A 215 12.03 10.36 -22.38
CA ALA A 215 12.76 9.25 -21.78
C ALA A 215 12.54 7.94 -22.55
N ALA A 216 13.61 7.15 -22.65
CA ALA A 216 13.60 5.79 -23.18
C ALA A 216 14.19 4.86 -22.11
N LEU A 217 13.33 4.03 -21.51
CA LEU A 217 13.73 3.01 -20.55
C LEU A 217 14.15 1.75 -21.30
N ASN A 218 15.37 1.31 -21.14
CA ASN A 218 15.80 -0.01 -21.59
C ASN A 218 15.19 -1.07 -20.67
N VAL A 219 14.37 -1.92 -21.24
CA VAL A 219 13.65 -2.96 -20.50
C VAL A 219 14.61 -4.00 -19.89
N LEU A 220 15.70 -4.29 -20.60
CA LEU A 220 16.63 -5.37 -20.25
C LEU A 220 17.53 -5.04 -19.06
N ASP A 221 18.04 -3.82 -18.99
CA ASP A 221 18.99 -3.41 -17.96
C ASP A 221 18.43 -2.33 -17.01
N GLY A 222 17.31 -1.72 -17.39
CA GLY A 222 16.65 -0.67 -16.59
C GLY A 222 17.29 0.70 -16.73
N THR A 223 18.28 0.89 -17.61
CA THR A 223 18.88 2.21 -17.88
C THR A 223 17.88 3.12 -18.58
N VAL A 224 18.02 4.43 -18.39
CA VAL A 224 17.15 5.43 -19.00
C VAL A 224 17.98 6.44 -19.79
N ILE A 225 17.72 6.55 -21.07
CA ILE A 225 18.17 7.67 -21.89
C ILE A 225 17.15 8.79 -21.74
N GLY A 226 17.55 9.95 -21.22
CA GLY A 226 16.63 11.07 -20.99
C GLY A 226 17.15 12.37 -21.63
N ARG A 227 16.21 13.21 -22.08
CA ARG A 227 16.50 14.54 -22.63
C ARG A 227 15.41 15.53 -22.24
N CYS A 228 15.78 16.58 -21.54
CA CYS A 228 14.91 17.73 -21.30
C CYS A 228 14.83 18.61 -22.55
N MET A 229 13.61 18.93 -22.96
CA MET A 229 13.34 19.81 -24.12
C MET A 229 12.21 20.78 -23.78
N GLN A 230 12.16 21.91 -24.49
CA GLN A 230 11.18 22.95 -24.22
C GLN A 230 9.76 22.58 -24.70
N ARG A 231 9.67 21.78 -25.73
CA ARG A 231 8.39 21.35 -26.36
C ARG A 231 8.41 19.86 -26.60
N HIS A 232 7.21 19.28 -26.91
CA HIS A 232 7.00 17.85 -27.16
C HIS A 232 6.36 17.58 -28.54
N ARG A 233 6.86 18.26 -29.57
CA ARG A 233 6.40 18.10 -30.95
C ARG A 233 7.23 17.01 -31.66
N HIS A 234 6.80 16.62 -32.84
CA HIS A 234 7.54 15.68 -33.71
C HIS A 234 9.01 16.07 -33.94
N LYS A 235 9.34 17.38 -33.98
CA LYS A 235 10.73 17.84 -34.14
C LYS A 235 11.60 17.47 -32.95
N GLU A 236 11.10 17.71 -31.75
CA GLU A 236 11.78 17.37 -30.51
C GLU A 236 11.86 15.84 -30.35
N PHE A 237 10.81 15.13 -30.72
CA PHE A 237 10.81 13.67 -30.74
C PHE A 237 11.88 13.10 -31.67
N ILE A 238 12.01 13.59 -32.92
CA ILE A 238 13.07 13.15 -33.85
C ILE A 238 14.47 13.46 -33.28
N ARG A 239 14.66 14.61 -32.59
CA ARG A 239 15.93 14.92 -31.92
C ARG A 239 16.21 13.89 -30.81
N PHE A 240 15.18 13.44 -30.12
CA PHE A 240 15.32 12.43 -29.10
C PHE A 240 15.64 11.06 -29.72
N LEU A 241 14.96 10.64 -30.80
CA LEU A 241 15.29 9.43 -31.54
C LEU A 241 16.76 9.42 -32.02
N ASN A 242 17.26 10.55 -32.53
CA ASN A 242 18.67 10.68 -32.92
C ASN A 242 19.62 10.58 -31.68
N ALA A 243 19.17 10.96 -30.48
CA ALA A 243 19.99 10.77 -29.28
C ALA A 243 20.04 9.29 -28.87
N ILE A 244 18.93 8.57 -28.98
CA ILE A 244 18.89 7.13 -28.75
C ILE A 244 19.74 6.39 -29.80
N GLU A 245 19.61 6.77 -31.09
CA GLU A 245 20.37 6.17 -32.19
C GLU A 245 21.87 6.19 -31.96
N ARG A 246 22.38 7.30 -31.39
CA ARG A 246 23.80 7.45 -31.02
C ARG A 246 24.20 6.71 -29.75
N ALA A 247 23.28 6.50 -28.83
CA ALA A 247 23.54 5.86 -27.56
C ALA A 247 23.50 4.32 -27.64
N VAL A 248 22.70 3.77 -28.55
CA VAL A 248 22.58 2.32 -28.74
C VAL A 248 23.70 1.81 -29.65
N PRO A 249 24.47 0.79 -29.25
CA PRO A 249 25.57 0.25 -30.05
C PRO A 249 25.14 -0.11 -31.47
N ALA A 250 26.05 0.13 -32.42
CA ALA A 250 25.84 -0.28 -33.81
C ALA A 250 25.62 -1.79 -33.90
N GLY A 251 24.78 -2.24 -34.85
CA GLY A 251 24.47 -3.65 -35.04
C GLY A 251 23.38 -4.23 -34.14
N LYS A 252 22.90 -3.49 -33.13
CA LYS A 252 21.72 -3.86 -32.34
C LYS A 252 20.44 -3.38 -33.01
N LEU A 253 19.44 -4.25 -33.12
CA LEU A 253 18.07 -3.86 -33.48
C LEU A 253 17.44 -3.08 -32.31
N ILE A 254 16.54 -2.16 -32.63
CA ILE A 254 15.87 -1.32 -31.63
C ILE A 254 14.36 -1.52 -31.78
N HIS A 255 13.74 -2.13 -30.77
CA HIS A 255 12.31 -2.23 -30.63
C HIS A 255 11.85 -1.11 -29.69
N ALA A 256 11.11 -0.14 -30.20
CA ALA A 256 10.62 1.00 -29.44
C ALA A 256 9.12 0.86 -29.17
N ILE A 257 8.77 0.68 -27.90
CA ILE A 257 7.39 0.67 -27.43
C ILE A 257 6.99 2.12 -27.13
N ALA A 258 5.99 2.63 -27.83
CA ALA A 258 5.50 4.01 -27.68
C ALA A 258 3.97 4.04 -27.61
N ASP A 259 3.41 5.12 -27.10
CA ASP A 259 1.98 5.35 -27.11
C ASP A 259 1.48 5.84 -28.49
N ASN A 260 0.15 5.99 -28.61
CA ASN A 260 -0.48 6.42 -29.86
C ASN A 260 -0.48 7.94 -30.06
N TYR A 261 0.36 8.71 -29.35
CA TYR A 261 0.39 10.16 -29.48
C TYR A 261 0.67 10.60 -30.92
N ALA A 262 0.00 11.66 -31.37
CA ALA A 262 0.07 12.12 -32.76
C ALA A 262 1.48 12.50 -33.21
N ALA A 263 2.33 13.01 -32.31
CA ALA A 263 3.72 13.34 -32.61
C ALA A 263 4.54 12.11 -33.02
N HIS A 264 4.27 10.94 -32.45
CA HIS A 264 4.95 9.68 -32.76
C HIS A 264 4.60 9.13 -34.13
N LYS A 265 3.41 9.45 -34.65
CA LYS A 265 2.90 9.00 -35.94
C LYS A 265 3.03 10.02 -37.07
N HIS A 266 3.66 11.15 -36.79
CA HIS A 266 3.81 12.24 -37.74
C HIS A 266 4.57 11.80 -39.02
N PRO A 267 4.21 12.27 -40.23
CA PRO A 267 4.88 11.89 -41.49
C PRO A 267 6.41 12.01 -41.45
N LYS A 268 6.94 13.06 -40.78
CA LYS A 268 8.40 13.26 -40.64
C LYS A 268 9.05 12.19 -39.74
N VAL A 269 8.34 11.62 -38.77
CA VAL A 269 8.83 10.50 -37.98
C VAL A 269 8.85 9.23 -38.79
N ARG A 270 7.81 8.99 -39.62
CA ARG A 270 7.79 7.87 -40.55
C ARG A 270 8.93 7.96 -41.58
N ALA A 271 9.19 9.14 -42.12
CA ALA A 271 10.32 9.37 -43.02
C ALA A 271 11.67 9.18 -42.34
N TRP A 272 11.77 9.49 -41.04
CA TRP A 272 12.96 9.19 -40.23
C TRP A 272 13.14 7.67 -40.09
N LEU A 273 12.08 6.95 -39.71
CA LEU A 273 12.10 5.49 -39.55
C LEU A 273 12.50 4.77 -40.85
N ALA A 274 12.00 5.22 -42.02
CA ALA A 274 12.36 4.65 -43.32
C ALA A 274 13.87 4.71 -43.59
N ARG A 275 14.59 5.66 -42.99
CA ARG A 275 16.05 5.81 -43.10
C ARG A 275 16.85 5.10 -42.00
N HIS A 276 16.13 4.51 -41.02
CA HIS A 276 16.74 3.82 -39.89
C HIS A 276 16.17 2.40 -39.76
N PRO A 277 16.56 1.47 -40.64
CA PRO A 277 15.94 0.15 -40.78
C PRO A 277 16.10 -0.77 -39.57
N ARG A 278 17.03 -0.42 -38.66
CA ARG A 278 17.20 -1.16 -37.40
C ARG A 278 16.13 -0.86 -36.33
N TRP A 279 15.19 0.08 -36.61
CA TRP A 279 14.14 0.47 -35.71
C TRP A 279 12.81 -0.18 -36.08
N THR A 280 12.13 -0.73 -35.04
CA THR A 280 10.75 -1.19 -35.15
C THR A 280 9.94 -0.53 -34.04
N PHE A 281 8.84 0.15 -34.40
CA PHE A 281 7.91 0.71 -33.42
C PHE A 281 6.76 -0.23 -33.10
N HIS A 282 6.48 -0.38 -31.82
CA HIS A 282 5.37 -1.13 -31.25
C HIS A 282 4.47 -0.16 -30.51
N PHE A 283 3.26 0.04 -31.01
CA PHE A 283 2.34 0.98 -30.40
C PHE A 283 1.44 0.31 -29.38
N THR A 284 1.36 0.87 -28.16
CA THR A 284 0.39 0.42 -27.14
C THR A 284 -1.03 0.60 -27.65
N PRO A 285 -2.01 -0.19 -27.19
CA PRO A 285 -3.42 0.07 -27.49
C PRO A 285 -3.85 1.46 -27.00
N THR A 286 -4.83 2.05 -27.65
CA THR A 286 -5.37 3.36 -27.28
C THR A 286 -5.84 3.34 -25.80
N SER A 287 -5.53 4.39 -25.07
CA SER A 287 -5.86 4.53 -23.63
C SER A 287 -5.19 3.48 -22.71
N CYS A 288 -4.06 2.91 -23.12
CA CYS A 288 -3.31 1.90 -22.36
C CYS A 288 -1.88 2.36 -22.03
N SER A 289 -1.70 3.60 -21.56
CA SER A 289 -0.39 4.10 -21.12
C SER A 289 0.26 3.24 -20.03
N TRP A 290 -0.55 2.55 -19.22
CA TRP A 290 -0.07 1.59 -18.22
C TRP A 290 0.75 0.42 -18.80
N LEU A 291 0.64 0.14 -20.08
CA LEU A 291 1.50 -0.80 -20.80
C LEU A 291 2.88 -0.21 -21.14
N ASN A 292 3.04 1.11 -21.08
CA ASN A 292 4.32 1.76 -21.35
C ASN A 292 5.16 1.81 -20.05
N ALA A 293 6.19 0.94 -19.97
CA ALA A 293 6.98 0.75 -18.75
C ALA A 293 7.67 2.03 -18.25
N VAL A 294 8.02 2.97 -19.12
CA VAL A 294 8.66 4.24 -18.77
C VAL A 294 7.77 5.14 -17.91
N GLU A 295 6.45 4.96 -17.95
CA GLU A 295 5.52 5.68 -17.08
C GLU A 295 5.77 5.41 -15.59
N ASN A 296 6.20 4.20 -15.25
CA ASN A 296 6.60 3.87 -13.89
C ASN A 296 7.86 4.65 -13.45
N PHE A 297 8.81 4.86 -14.37
CA PHE A 297 9.96 5.72 -14.13
C PHE A 297 9.50 7.17 -13.89
N PHE A 298 8.60 7.72 -14.72
CA PHE A 298 8.05 9.07 -14.52
C PHE A 298 7.31 9.24 -13.20
N ALA A 299 6.54 8.25 -12.79
CA ALA A 299 5.86 8.24 -11.49
C ALA A 299 6.88 8.28 -10.33
N THR A 300 7.96 7.52 -10.43
CA THR A 300 9.02 7.44 -9.44
C THR A 300 9.82 8.76 -9.37
N LEU A 301 10.22 9.33 -10.50
CA LEU A 301 10.84 10.64 -10.60
C LEU A 301 9.98 11.72 -9.96
N THR A 302 8.69 11.73 -10.30
CA THR A 302 7.72 12.68 -9.72
C THR A 302 7.66 12.56 -8.20
N LYS A 303 7.51 11.35 -7.69
CA LYS A 303 7.38 11.09 -6.25
C LYS A 303 8.66 11.42 -5.48
N ARG A 304 9.82 11.06 -6.02
CA ARG A 304 11.10 11.15 -5.30
C ARG A 304 11.79 12.50 -5.46
N ARG A 305 11.66 13.16 -6.61
CA ARG A 305 12.41 14.38 -6.90
C ARG A 305 11.54 15.60 -7.17
N LEU A 306 10.50 15.48 -8.00
CA LEU A 306 9.75 16.64 -8.48
C LEU A 306 8.74 17.16 -7.46
N LYS A 307 7.93 16.30 -6.86
CA LYS A 307 6.79 16.68 -6.00
C LYS A 307 7.17 17.55 -4.81
N ARG A 308 8.37 17.36 -4.24
CA ARG A 308 8.90 18.12 -3.09
C ARG A 308 10.11 18.97 -3.46
N GLY A 309 10.46 19.00 -4.75
CA GLY A 309 11.56 19.83 -5.23
C GLY A 309 11.19 21.31 -5.25
N VAL A 310 12.17 22.16 -5.01
CA VAL A 310 12.11 23.61 -5.21
C VAL A 310 13.08 23.93 -6.33
N PHE A 311 12.64 24.70 -7.33
CA PHE A 311 13.39 24.98 -8.55
C PHE A 311 13.24 26.44 -8.90
N CYS A 312 14.32 27.19 -8.75
CA CYS A 312 14.38 28.66 -8.97
C CYS A 312 14.45 29.03 -10.45
N SER A 313 14.63 28.08 -11.36
CA SER A 313 14.64 28.26 -12.80
C SER A 313 14.38 26.97 -13.55
N ILE A 314 14.10 27.07 -14.87
CA ILE A 314 14.03 25.90 -15.76
C ILE A 314 15.38 25.18 -15.81
N VAL A 315 16.49 25.91 -15.80
CA VAL A 315 17.84 25.33 -15.82
C VAL A 315 18.10 24.50 -14.57
N ASP A 316 17.72 25.01 -13.40
CA ASP A 316 17.83 24.26 -12.14
C ASP A 316 16.97 22.99 -12.15
N LEU A 317 15.73 23.08 -12.63
CA LEU A 317 14.86 21.92 -12.80
C LEU A 317 15.47 20.87 -13.72
N GLN A 318 15.98 21.27 -14.90
CA GLN A 318 16.62 20.36 -15.85
C GLN A 318 17.89 19.73 -15.29
N ALA A 319 18.72 20.51 -14.58
CA ALA A 319 19.90 20.00 -13.91
C ALA A 319 19.53 18.96 -12.83
N ALA A 320 18.46 19.20 -12.08
CA ALA A 320 17.97 18.25 -11.09
C ALA A 320 17.44 16.94 -11.70
N ILE A 321 16.75 17.02 -12.84
CA ILE A 321 16.30 15.86 -13.60
C ILE A 321 17.52 15.07 -14.12
N ASN A 322 18.51 15.73 -14.68
CA ASN A 322 19.70 15.09 -15.21
C ASN A 322 20.53 14.39 -14.12
N ARG A 323 20.66 15.00 -12.94
CA ARG A 323 21.30 14.34 -11.77
C ARG A 323 20.53 13.11 -11.34
N TYR A 324 19.21 13.18 -11.31
CA TYR A 324 18.37 12.02 -10.98
C TYR A 324 18.50 10.87 -11.99
N LEU A 325 18.58 11.18 -13.30
CA LEU A 325 18.84 10.22 -14.37
C LEU A 325 20.21 9.54 -14.19
N ALA A 326 21.26 10.31 -13.90
CA ALA A 326 22.59 9.79 -13.66
C ALA A 326 22.62 8.86 -12.43
N GLU A 327 21.99 9.26 -11.33
CA GLU A 327 21.87 8.44 -10.12
C GLU A 327 21.08 7.14 -10.39
N HIS A 328 19.97 7.23 -11.12
CA HIS A 328 19.18 6.06 -11.53
C HIS A 328 20.01 5.08 -12.35
N ASN A 329 20.76 5.57 -13.33
CA ASN A 329 21.59 4.76 -14.23
C ASN A 329 22.85 4.20 -13.57
N HIS A 330 23.24 4.69 -12.39
CA HIS A 330 24.33 4.10 -11.61
C HIS A 330 23.94 2.73 -11.00
N LYS A 331 22.67 2.55 -10.65
CA LYS A 331 22.13 1.27 -10.13
C LYS A 331 20.77 0.97 -10.75
N PRO A 332 20.72 0.77 -12.07
CA PRO A 332 19.46 0.50 -12.76
C PRO A 332 18.92 -0.87 -12.36
N LYS A 333 17.62 -1.05 -12.55
CA LYS A 333 16.97 -2.35 -12.32
C LYS A 333 16.17 -2.71 -13.57
N PRO A 334 16.37 -3.92 -14.11
CA PRO A 334 15.57 -4.41 -15.22
C PRO A 334 14.07 -4.29 -14.96
N PHE A 335 13.32 -4.02 -16.02
CA PHE A 335 11.87 -4.07 -15.95
C PHE A 335 11.41 -5.53 -15.98
N VAL A 336 10.54 -5.91 -15.06
CA VAL A 336 9.96 -7.26 -15.02
C VAL A 336 8.45 -7.14 -15.11
N TRP A 337 7.88 -7.72 -16.14
CA TRP A 337 6.43 -7.85 -16.28
C TRP A 337 5.91 -8.89 -15.27
N LYS A 338 5.04 -8.48 -14.37
CA LYS A 338 4.52 -9.34 -13.29
C LYS A 338 3.05 -9.73 -13.45
N ALA A 339 2.30 -9.00 -14.29
CA ALA A 339 0.88 -9.25 -14.45
C ALA A 339 0.66 -10.49 -15.32
N ASP A 340 -0.25 -11.38 -14.92
CA ASP A 340 -0.68 -12.48 -15.77
C ASP A 340 -1.50 -11.93 -16.94
N PRO A 341 -1.07 -12.11 -18.20
CA PRO A 341 -1.78 -11.61 -19.38
C PRO A 341 -3.24 -12.10 -19.46
N LYS A 342 -3.51 -13.34 -19.08
CA LYS A 342 -4.86 -13.91 -19.06
C LYS A 342 -5.77 -13.19 -18.07
N ARG A 343 -5.27 -12.86 -16.89
CA ARG A 343 -6.01 -12.09 -15.88
C ARG A 343 -6.31 -10.67 -16.36
N VAL A 344 -5.37 -10.03 -17.04
CA VAL A 344 -5.56 -8.69 -17.60
C VAL A 344 -6.67 -8.72 -18.67
N LEU A 345 -6.62 -9.65 -19.61
CA LEU A 345 -7.64 -9.80 -20.65
C LEU A 345 -9.03 -10.09 -20.05
N ALA A 346 -9.11 -11.01 -19.09
CA ALA A 346 -10.36 -11.30 -18.40
C ALA A 346 -10.91 -10.09 -17.59
N ALA A 347 -10.05 -9.24 -17.06
CA ALA A 347 -10.48 -8.03 -16.36
C ALA A 347 -11.06 -6.99 -17.33
N ILE A 348 -10.46 -6.85 -18.53
CA ILE A 348 -10.95 -5.95 -19.58
C ILE A 348 -12.31 -6.43 -20.10
N GLU A 349 -12.46 -7.72 -20.31
CA GLU A 349 -13.73 -8.30 -20.76
C GLU A 349 -14.86 -8.07 -19.74
N ARG A 350 -14.61 -8.36 -18.45
CA ARG A 350 -15.57 -8.02 -17.39
C ARG A 350 -15.90 -6.53 -17.35
N GLY A 351 -14.91 -5.65 -17.58
CA GLY A 351 -15.13 -4.20 -17.64
C GLY A 351 -16.04 -3.78 -18.80
N LYS A 352 -15.89 -4.39 -19.99
CA LYS A 352 -16.78 -4.17 -21.13
C LYS A 352 -18.21 -4.60 -20.83
N GLN A 353 -18.39 -5.83 -20.33
CA GLN A 353 -19.68 -6.38 -19.96
C GLN A 353 -20.38 -5.51 -18.88
N ALA A 354 -19.64 -5.02 -17.90
CA ALA A 354 -20.17 -4.13 -16.87
C ALA A 354 -20.65 -2.78 -17.44
N LEU A 355 -19.95 -2.22 -18.43
CA LEU A 355 -20.39 -0.98 -19.08
C LEU A 355 -21.61 -1.18 -19.98
N GLU A 356 -21.69 -2.30 -20.69
CA GLU A 356 -22.86 -2.66 -21.52
C GLU A 356 -24.11 -2.89 -20.67
N SER A 357 -23.97 -3.38 -19.45
CA SER A 357 -25.09 -3.61 -18.52
C SER A 357 -25.64 -2.34 -17.87
N ILE A 358 -24.92 -1.19 -17.96
CA ILE A 358 -25.35 0.10 -17.38
C ILE A 358 -26.07 0.96 -18.43
N HIS A 359 -25.93 0.64 -19.71
CA HIS A 359 -26.61 1.30 -20.83
C HIS A 359 -27.76 0.43 -21.35
#